data_3c9ad405d677aeec2c3b8a25f45e708b
#
_entry.id   3c9ad405d677aeec2c3b8a25f45e708b
#
_cell.length_a   1.000
_cell.length_b   1.000
_cell.length_c   1.000
_cell.angle_alpha   90.00
_cell.angle_beta   90.00
_cell.angle_gamma   90.00
#
_symmetry.space_group_name_H-M   'P 1'
#
loop_
_entity.id
_entity.type
_entity.pdbx_description
1 polymer ?
#
loop_
_entity_poly.entity_id
_entity_poly.type
_entity_poly.pdbx_seq_one_letter_code
_entity_poly.pdbx_strand_id
1 'polypeptide(L)'
;MAIASMIRRAGIAAGLAFAATTTVLAQTAPSLLDTIQSRGALQICTTGDYKPFTLAMDGSFEGIDIELAKSLAKALGVEAKFVQTKWADLLTDMGSGKCDVAMGGISVTLDRQKKVFFSSPYLVNGKAPIVRCADKAKFQTVADIDKPETRVIVNPGGTNERFVRANFKQAKIEVYPDNVTIFDQILAGKADIMVAESIEVKVQEKAKPGLCAVNPDEPLQYGEMGYMLPRGDATFKAFVDQWLHLAKATGEFAKIYDQFVR
;
A
#
# COMPACT_ATOMS: atom_id res chain seq x y z
N MET A 1 16.01 24.27 -101.94
CA MET A 1 16.39 24.78 -100.65
C MET A 1 15.32 24.33 -99.64
N ALA A 2 15.58 23.26 -98.89
CA ALA A 2 14.62 22.68 -97.91
C ALA A 2 15.27 22.70 -96.56
N ILE A 3 14.66 23.34 -95.61
CA ILE A 3 15.11 23.39 -94.19
C ILE A 3 14.28 22.39 -93.44
N ALA A 4 14.89 21.30 -92.92
CA ALA A 4 14.28 20.31 -92.12
C ALA A 4 14.22 20.76 -90.62
N SER A 5 13.05 20.74 -90.05
CA SER A 5 12.78 21.02 -88.63
C SER A 5 12.84 19.72 -87.83
N MET A 6 13.81 19.64 -86.88
CA MET A 6 13.90 18.55 -85.90
C MET A 6 13.03 18.86 -84.65
N ILE A 7 12.01 18.11 -84.42
CA ILE A 7 11.19 18.15 -83.18
C ILE A 7 11.84 17.17 -82.22
N ARG A 8 12.40 17.65 -81.09
CA ARG A 8 12.85 16.86 -79.95
C ARG A 8 11.66 16.59 -79.06
N ARG A 9 11.30 15.32 -78.90
CA ARG A 9 10.35 14.87 -77.91
C ARG A 9 11.08 14.72 -76.56
N ALA A 10 10.74 15.53 -75.57
CA ALA A 10 11.15 15.36 -74.16
C ALA A 10 10.18 14.38 -73.48
N GLY A 11 10.67 13.21 -73.10
CA GLY A 11 9.93 12.25 -72.26
C GLY A 11 10.06 12.64 -70.79
N ILE A 12 8.93 12.91 -70.14
CA ILE A 12 8.84 13.14 -68.71
C ILE A 12 8.65 11.77 -68.06
N ALA A 13 9.69 11.24 -67.39
CA ALA A 13 9.58 10.05 -66.52
C ALA A 13 9.06 10.49 -65.14
N ALA A 14 7.80 10.21 -64.85
CA ALA A 14 7.22 10.41 -63.51
C ALA A 14 7.64 9.25 -62.64
N GLY A 15 8.62 9.49 -61.75
CA GLY A 15 9.02 8.54 -60.71
C GLY A 15 8.00 8.54 -59.56
N LEU A 16 7.22 7.48 -59.42
CA LEU A 16 6.41 7.22 -58.20
C LEU A 16 7.33 6.83 -57.04
N ALA A 17 7.59 7.75 -56.12
CA ALA A 17 8.25 7.44 -54.85
C ALA A 17 7.22 6.74 -53.91
N PHE A 18 7.36 5.44 -53.74
CA PHE A 18 6.62 4.66 -52.73
C PHE A 18 7.21 4.97 -51.34
N ALA A 19 6.55 5.84 -50.58
CA ALA A 19 6.86 6.06 -49.17
C ALA A 19 6.43 4.85 -48.38
N ALA A 20 7.36 3.97 -48.03
CA ALA A 20 7.14 2.88 -47.07
C ALA A 20 6.95 3.47 -45.68
N THR A 21 5.70 3.60 -45.21
CA THR A 21 5.37 3.90 -43.82
C THR A 21 5.70 2.68 -42.97
N THR A 22 6.86 2.66 -42.34
CA THR A 22 7.19 1.72 -41.29
C THR A 22 6.33 2.03 -40.06
N THR A 23 5.25 1.29 -39.83
CA THR A 23 4.54 1.26 -38.56
C THR A 23 5.48 0.71 -37.51
N VAL A 24 6.06 1.60 -36.68
CA VAL A 24 6.75 1.20 -35.45
C VAL A 24 5.66 0.72 -34.50
N LEU A 25 5.48 -0.60 -34.40
CA LEU A 25 4.72 -1.20 -33.31
C LEU A 25 5.46 -0.86 -32.03
N ALA A 26 4.89 0.04 -31.22
CA ALA A 26 5.39 0.32 -29.88
C ALA A 26 5.33 -1.00 -29.10
N GLN A 27 6.47 -1.63 -28.90
CA GLN A 27 6.58 -2.83 -28.08
C GLN A 27 6.32 -2.38 -26.64
N THR A 28 5.14 -2.70 -26.10
CA THR A 28 4.83 -2.45 -24.68
C THR A 28 5.84 -3.22 -23.85
N ALA A 29 6.44 -2.56 -22.86
CA ALA A 29 7.32 -3.24 -21.91
C ALA A 29 6.57 -4.47 -21.31
N PRO A 30 7.25 -5.61 -21.13
CA PRO A 30 6.63 -6.79 -20.55
C PRO A 30 6.07 -6.46 -19.16
N SER A 31 4.87 -6.95 -18.88
CA SER A 31 4.25 -6.80 -17.56
C SER A 31 5.03 -7.57 -16.49
N LEU A 32 5.00 -7.10 -15.27
CA LEU A 32 5.47 -7.86 -14.11
C LEU A 32 4.76 -9.21 -13.97
N LEU A 33 3.51 -9.31 -14.43
CA LEU A 33 2.78 -10.59 -14.48
C LEU A 33 3.60 -11.67 -15.18
N ASP A 34 4.12 -11.37 -16.36
CA ASP A 34 4.94 -12.31 -17.15
C ASP A 34 6.30 -12.55 -16.49
N THR A 35 6.90 -11.51 -15.96
CA THR A 35 8.21 -11.56 -15.29
C THR A 35 8.16 -12.41 -14.03
N ILE A 36 7.12 -12.25 -13.20
CA ILE A 36 6.91 -13.00 -11.95
C ILE A 36 6.74 -14.49 -12.27
N GLN A 37 5.91 -14.83 -13.27
CA GLN A 37 5.69 -16.20 -13.68
C GLN A 37 6.98 -16.84 -14.21
N SER A 38 7.73 -16.15 -15.06
CA SER A 38 9.02 -16.63 -15.59
C SER A 38 10.08 -16.83 -14.51
N ARG A 39 10.09 -15.97 -13.48
CA ARG A 39 11.01 -16.06 -12.33
C ARG A 39 10.60 -17.16 -11.34
N GLY A 40 9.35 -17.56 -11.33
CA GLY A 40 8.80 -18.55 -10.39
C GLY A 40 8.62 -18.04 -8.95
N ALA A 41 8.66 -16.71 -8.73
CA ALA A 41 8.55 -16.12 -7.40
C ALA A 41 7.90 -14.73 -7.44
N LEU A 42 6.98 -14.46 -6.49
CA LEU A 42 6.44 -13.14 -6.18
C LEU A 42 7.22 -12.55 -5.02
N GLN A 43 7.85 -11.40 -5.23
CA GLN A 43 8.56 -10.66 -4.19
C GLN A 43 7.60 -9.69 -3.49
N ILE A 44 7.38 -9.86 -2.19
CA ILE A 44 6.40 -9.12 -1.40
C ILE A 44 7.13 -8.28 -0.34
N CYS A 45 7.09 -6.95 -0.47
CA CYS A 45 7.53 -6.06 0.60
C CYS A 45 6.51 -6.06 1.74
N THR A 46 7.00 -6.24 2.99
CA THR A 46 6.18 -6.14 4.20
C THR A 46 7.00 -5.58 5.35
N THR A 47 6.37 -4.83 6.27
CA THR A 47 7.11 -4.18 7.37
C THR A 47 7.37 -5.14 8.54
N GLY A 48 6.48 -6.09 8.77
CA GLY A 48 6.63 -7.08 9.84
C GLY A 48 6.44 -6.53 11.25
N ASP A 49 5.78 -5.38 11.40
CA ASP A 49 5.60 -4.70 12.69
C ASP A 49 4.16 -4.22 12.92
N TYR A 50 3.18 -4.74 12.14
CA TYR A 50 1.81 -4.25 12.15
C TYR A 50 0.76 -5.37 12.27
N LYS A 51 0.44 -5.77 13.50
CA LYS A 51 -0.70 -6.67 13.79
C LYS A 51 -2.03 -5.98 13.48
N PRO A 52 -3.02 -6.71 12.90
CA PRO A 52 -3.03 -8.13 12.57
C PRO A 52 -2.53 -8.46 11.15
N PHE A 53 -2.01 -7.50 10.38
CA PHE A 53 -1.69 -7.66 8.96
C PHE A 53 -0.37 -8.34 8.70
N THR A 54 0.68 -7.93 9.43
CA THR A 54 2.03 -8.47 9.29
C THR A 54 2.80 -8.38 10.59
N LEU A 55 3.41 -9.48 11.01
CA LEU A 55 4.34 -9.56 12.14
C LEU A 55 5.54 -10.40 11.74
N ALA A 56 6.74 -9.86 11.94
CA ALA A 56 7.97 -10.61 11.81
C ALA A 56 8.12 -11.58 12.97
N MET A 57 8.36 -12.84 12.64
CA MET A 57 8.68 -13.92 13.55
C MET A 57 10.12 -14.36 13.28
N ASP A 58 10.69 -15.21 14.11
CA ASP A 58 12.01 -15.75 13.86
C ASP A 58 12.06 -16.53 12.54
N GLY A 59 12.67 -15.92 11.52
CA GLY A 59 12.81 -16.47 10.17
C GLY A 59 11.55 -16.51 9.31
N SER A 60 10.42 -15.92 9.74
CA SER A 60 9.14 -15.95 9.01
C SER A 60 8.30 -14.70 9.26
N PHE A 61 7.13 -14.66 8.62
CA PHE A 61 6.09 -13.64 8.86
C PHE A 61 4.73 -14.31 9.08
N GLU A 62 3.88 -13.69 9.89
CA GLU A 62 2.48 -14.07 10.09
C GLU A 62 1.55 -12.86 9.94
N GLY A 63 0.27 -13.11 9.68
CA GLY A 63 -0.77 -12.08 9.62
C GLY A 63 -1.67 -12.21 8.40
N ILE A 64 -2.73 -11.39 8.39
CA ILE A 64 -3.75 -11.38 7.33
C ILE A 64 -3.11 -11.23 5.95
N ASP A 65 -2.28 -10.21 5.77
CA ASP A 65 -1.68 -9.90 4.47
C ASP A 65 -0.55 -10.86 4.09
N ILE A 66 0.01 -11.59 5.05
CA ILE A 66 0.95 -12.67 4.80
C ILE A 66 0.23 -13.87 4.16
N GLU A 67 -0.91 -14.29 4.73
CA GLU A 67 -1.71 -15.37 4.17
C GLU A 67 -2.34 -15.00 2.82
N LEU A 68 -2.81 -13.74 2.67
CA LEU A 68 -3.31 -13.23 1.39
C LEU A 68 -2.20 -13.13 0.33
N ALA A 69 -0.97 -12.77 0.71
CA ALA A 69 0.18 -12.78 -0.21
C ALA A 69 0.54 -14.19 -0.69
N LYS A 70 0.45 -15.20 0.19
CA LYS A 70 0.61 -16.61 -0.20
C LYS A 70 -0.49 -17.06 -1.16
N SER A 71 -1.75 -16.63 -0.94
CA SER A 71 -2.87 -16.87 -1.84
C SER A 71 -2.65 -16.23 -3.22
N LEU A 72 -2.20 -14.97 -3.27
CA LEU A 72 -1.85 -14.30 -4.52
C LEU A 72 -0.74 -15.03 -5.28
N ALA A 73 0.34 -15.42 -4.60
CA ALA A 73 1.43 -16.18 -5.20
C ALA A 73 0.96 -17.53 -5.76
N LYS A 74 0.08 -18.22 -5.02
CA LYS A 74 -0.57 -19.47 -5.49
C LYS A 74 -1.40 -19.23 -6.74
N ALA A 75 -2.17 -18.14 -6.80
CA ALA A 75 -2.97 -17.78 -7.98
C ALA A 75 -2.09 -17.46 -9.21
N LEU A 76 -0.88 -16.95 -8.99
CA LEU A 76 0.15 -16.74 -10.03
C LEU A 76 0.90 -18.04 -10.41
N GLY A 77 0.77 -19.12 -9.66
CA GLY A 77 1.52 -20.36 -9.84
C GLY A 77 3.00 -20.27 -9.44
N VAL A 78 3.33 -19.40 -8.47
CA VAL A 78 4.72 -19.11 -8.05
C VAL A 78 4.88 -19.16 -6.53
N GLU A 79 6.13 -19.10 -6.05
CA GLU A 79 6.44 -18.99 -4.62
C GLU A 79 6.28 -17.56 -4.09
N ALA A 80 5.79 -17.42 -2.84
CA ALA A 80 5.80 -16.15 -2.12
C ALA A 80 7.16 -15.93 -1.44
N LYS A 81 7.84 -14.81 -1.75
CA LYS A 81 9.10 -14.40 -1.13
C LYS A 81 8.92 -13.06 -0.42
N PHE A 82 9.01 -13.07 0.90
CA PHE A 82 8.85 -11.87 1.70
C PHE A 82 10.15 -11.11 1.84
N VAL A 83 10.09 -9.81 1.61
CA VAL A 83 11.20 -8.85 1.71
C VAL A 83 10.84 -7.83 2.78
N GLN A 84 11.58 -7.86 3.89
CA GLN A 84 11.33 -6.90 4.97
C GLN A 84 11.71 -5.48 4.56
N THR A 85 10.83 -4.53 4.87
CA THR A 85 11.00 -3.11 4.65
C THR A 85 10.58 -2.29 5.86
N LYS A 86 10.63 -0.96 5.75
CA LYS A 86 10.15 -0.02 6.77
C LYS A 86 9.07 0.89 6.18
N TRP A 87 8.23 1.44 7.03
CA TRP A 87 7.17 2.38 6.60
C TRP A 87 7.69 3.57 5.80
N ALA A 88 8.86 4.10 6.16
CA ALA A 88 9.52 5.20 5.46
C ALA A 88 10.03 4.80 4.07
N ASP A 89 10.41 3.53 3.88
CA ASP A 89 11.11 3.04 2.69
C ASP A 89 10.17 2.43 1.66
N LEU A 90 8.90 2.17 2.00
CA LEU A 90 7.92 1.48 1.13
C LEU A 90 7.88 2.04 -0.30
N LEU A 91 7.79 3.37 -0.46
CA LEU A 91 7.72 4.00 -1.79
C LEU A 91 9.03 3.88 -2.56
N THR A 92 10.16 3.95 -1.88
CA THR A 92 11.50 3.82 -2.47
C THR A 92 11.73 2.38 -2.91
N ASP A 93 11.39 1.41 -2.05
CA ASP A 93 11.54 -0.01 -2.33
C ASP A 93 10.66 -0.45 -3.51
N MET A 94 9.41 0.04 -3.58
CA MET A 94 8.54 -0.19 -4.73
C MET A 94 9.07 0.47 -6.01
N GLY A 95 9.56 1.71 -5.91
CA GLY A 95 10.09 2.46 -7.06
C GLY A 95 11.40 1.90 -7.61
N SER A 96 12.19 1.22 -6.79
CA SER A 96 13.45 0.58 -7.19
C SER A 96 13.28 -0.85 -7.73
N GLY A 97 12.06 -1.41 -7.68
CA GLY A 97 11.81 -2.79 -8.08
C GLY A 97 12.36 -3.84 -7.10
N LYS A 98 12.60 -3.45 -5.85
CA LYS A 98 13.01 -4.37 -4.77
C LYS A 98 11.95 -5.45 -4.51
N CYS A 99 10.69 -5.13 -4.74
CA CYS A 99 9.56 -6.04 -4.66
C CYS A 99 8.51 -5.73 -5.75
N ASP A 100 7.71 -6.73 -6.06
CA ASP A 100 6.67 -6.66 -7.08
C ASP A 100 5.37 -6.05 -6.53
N VAL A 101 5.10 -6.30 -5.26
CA VAL A 101 3.94 -5.83 -4.52
C VAL A 101 4.32 -5.55 -3.07
N ALA A 102 3.69 -4.56 -2.45
CA ALA A 102 3.80 -4.38 -1.01
C ALA A 102 2.45 -4.67 -0.34
N MET A 103 2.47 -5.54 0.69
CA MET A 103 1.32 -6.02 1.44
C MET A 103 1.63 -5.98 2.94
N GLY A 104 0.68 -5.53 3.78
CA GLY A 104 0.88 -5.42 5.23
C GLY A 104 0.11 -4.26 5.86
N GLY A 105 -1.21 -4.15 5.61
CA GLY A 105 -2.06 -3.11 6.19
C GLY A 105 -1.75 -1.70 5.67
N ILE A 106 -1.51 -1.58 4.38
CA ILE A 106 -1.02 -0.32 3.80
C ILE A 106 -2.18 0.61 3.47
N SER A 107 -2.24 1.75 4.17
CA SER A 107 -3.26 2.78 3.92
C SER A 107 -3.09 3.39 2.53
N VAL A 108 -4.18 3.46 1.77
CA VAL A 108 -4.29 4.17 0.50
C VAL A 108 -4.30 5.68 0.78
N THR A 109 -3.42 6.42 0.11
CA THR A 109 -3.40 7.89 0.15
C THR A 109 -3.14 8.45 -1.23
N LEU A 110 -3.70 9.63 -1.53
CA LEU A 110 -3.47 10.29 -2.82
C LEU A 110 -1.98 10.61 -3.07
N ASP A 111 -1.22 10.92 -2.01
CA ASP A 111 0.22 11.19 -2.14
C ASP A 111 1.02 9.94 -2.51
N ARG A 112 0.62 8.77 -2.00
CA ARG A 112 1.19 7.49 -2.41
C ARG A 112 0.76 7.14 -3.85
N GLN A 113 -0.51 7.37 -4.21
CA GLN A 113 -1.03 7.08 -5.56
C GLN A 113 -0.40 7.94 -6.67
N LYS A 114 0.17 9.11 -6.35
CA LYS A 114 0.99 9.87 -7.30
C LYS A 114 2.24 9.12 -7.74
N LYS A 115 2.73 8.16 -6.96
CA LYS A 115 4.00 7.45 -7.16
C LYS A 115 3.83 5.97 -7.50
N VAL A 116 2.79 5.32 -7.00
CA VAL A 116 2.49 3.90 -7.15
C VAL A 116 1.03 3.69 -7.52
N PHE A 117 0.69 2.50 -8.02
CA PHE A 117 -0.70 2.05 -8.07
C PHE A 117 -1.09 1.41 -6.73
N PHE A 118 -2.38 1.34 -6.49
CA PHE A 118 -2.97 0.50 -5.47
C PHE A 118 -3.95 -0.49 -6.09
N SER A 119 -4.09 -1.66 -5.49
CA SER A 119 -5.22 -2.54 -5.75
C SER A 119 -6.53 -1.84 -5.43
N SER A 120 -7.64 -2.41 -5.84
CA SER A 120 -8.95 -2.07 -5.25
C SER A 120 -8.85 -2.16 -3.72
N PRO A 121 -9.48 -1.24 -2.96
CA PRO A 121 -9.47 -1.30 -1.50
C PRO A 121 -10.07 -2.62 -0.99
N TYR A 122 -9.40 -3.24 -0.03
CA TYR A 122 -9.89 -4.48 0.56
C TYR A 122 -10.54 -4.29 1.93
N LEU A 123 -10.21 -3.20 2.62
CA LEU A 123 -10.75 -2.87 3.93
C LEU A 123 -11.00 -1.37 4.06
N VAL A 124 -12.19 -1.00 4.55
CA VAL A 124 -12.46 0.34 5.06
C VAL A 124 -11.87 0.44 6.45
N ASN A 125 -11.22 1.55 6.73
CA ASN A 125 -10.47 1.78 7.96
C ASN A 125 -10.46 3.28 8.27
N GLY A 126 -9.64 3.72 9.22
CA GLY A 126 -9.51 5.15 9.53
C GLY A 126 -8.63 5.39 10.74
N LYS A 127 -8.41 6.65 11.08
CA LYS A 127 -7.59 7.03 12.23
C LYS A 127 -8.43 7.10 13.48
N ALA A 128 -8.15 6.25 14.45
CA ALA A 128 -8.82 6.19 15.74
C ALA A 128 -7.81 6.27 16.90
N PRO A 129 -8.16 6.96 18.00
CA PRO A 129 -7.31 7.00 19.18
C PRO A 129 -7.37 5.69 19.97
N ILE A 130 -6.24 5.35 20.63
CA ILE A 130 -6.17 4.33 21.69
C ILE A 130 -5.48 4.92 22.90
N VAL A 131 -6.04 4.69 24.08
CA VAL A 131 -5.65 5.30 25.34
C VAL A 131 -5.77 4.30 26.49
N ARG A 132 -5.30 4.64 27.70
CA ARG A 132 -5.72 3.91 28.90
C ARG A 132 -7.23 4.04 29.08
N CYS A 133 -7.91 2.97 29.48
CA CYS A 133 -9.38 2.97 29.63
C CYS A 133 -9.90 4.07 30.55
N ALA A 134 -9.17 4.40 31.62
CA ALA A 134 -9.50 5.50 32.54
C ALA A 134 -9.52 6.88 31.89
N ASP A 135 -8.82 7.03 30.75
CA ASP A 135 -8.70 8.29 30.03
C ASP A 135 -9.61 8.40 28.79
N LYS A 136 -10.39 7.33 28.48
CA LYS A 136 -11.19 7.23 27.26
C LYS A 136 -12.07 8.45 27.00
N ALA A 137 -12.73 8.98 28.04
CA ALA A 137 -13.61 10.14 27.91
C ALA A 137 -12.88 11.47 27.60
N LYS A 138 -11.55 11.51 27.76
CA LYS A 138 -10.76 12.75 27.59
C LYS A 138 -10.32 13.01 26.15
N PHE A 139 -10.36 12.00 25.25
CA PHE A 139 -9.71 12.04 23.95
C PHE A 139 -10.65 11.68 22.81
N GLN A 140 -11.82 12.33 22.74
CA GLN A 140 -12.89 12.01 21.79
C GLN A 140 -12.71 12.65 20.42
N THR A 141 -12.10 13.82 20.36
CA THR A 141 -11.96 14.64 19.16
C THR A 141 -10.51 15.10 18.97
N VAL A 142 -10.18 15.60 17.78
CA VAL A 142 -8.88 16.26 17.52
C VAL A 142 -8.64 17.41 18.51
N ALA A 143 -9.65 18.21 18.81
CA ALA A 143 -9.54 19.33 19.75
C ALA A 143 -9.31 18.90 21.20
N ASP A 144 -9.83 17.73 21.58
CA ASP A 144 -9.60 17.18 22.92
C ASP A 144 -8.17 16.64 23.07
N ILE A 145 -7.60 16.15 21.98
CA ILE A 145 -6.25 15.57 21.93
C ILE A 145 -5.19 16.66 21.82
N ASP A 146 -5.42 17.68 20.97
CA ASP A 146 -4.41 18.71 20.66
C ASP A 146 -4.28 19.75 21.78
N LYS A 147 -3.76 19.33 22.92
CA LYS A 147 -3.50 20.19 24.10
C LYS A 147 -2.03 20.09 24.52
N PRO A 148 -1.46 21.18 25.09
CA PRO A 148 -0.04 21.25 25.46
C PRO A 148 0.42 20.17 26.46
N GLU A 149 -0.50 19.66 27.27
CA GLU A 149 -0.24 18.61 28.26
C GLU A 149 -0.29 17.21 27.67
N THR A 150 -0.93 17.00 26.51
CA THR A 150 -1.12 15.69 25.89
C THR A 150 0.18 15.17 25.27
N ARG A 151 0.57 13.93 25.62
CA ARG A 151 1.71 13.22 25.07
C ARG A 151 1.22 12.20 24.06
N VAL A 152 1.40 12.52 22.78
CA VAL A 152 1.00 11.67 21.65
C VAL A 152 2.19 10.87 21.20
N ILE A 153 2.09 9.53 21.18
CA ILE A 153 3.15 8.64 20.68
C ILE A 153 2.83 8.15 19.28
N VAL A 154 3.82 8.06 18.41
CA VAL A 154 3.68 7.59 17.02
C VAL A 154 4.87 6.76 16.59
N ASN A 155 4.64 5.79 15.69
CA ASN A 155 5.69 5.10 14.96
C ASN A 155 6.19 5.95 13.78
N PRO A 156 7.49 5.87 13.41
CA PRO A 156 8.09 6.73 12.39
C PRO A 156 7.68 6.33 10.96
N GLY A 157 7.56 7.33 10.07
CA GLY A 157 7.49 7.18 8.61
C GLY A 157 6.13 6.75 8.05
N GLY A 158 5.17 6.39 8.91
CA GLY A 158 3.84 5.91 8.50
C GLY A 158 2.80 7.01 8.31
N THR A 159 1.56 6.58 8.02
CA THR A 159 0.40 7.49 7.91
C THR A 159 -0.06 7.99 9.28
N ASN A 160 0.22 7.25 10.36
CA ASN A 160 -0.08 7.69 11.74
C ASN A 160 0.71 8.94 12.10
N GLU A 161 2.04 8.92 11.88
CA GLU A 161 2.86 10.10 12.12
C GLU A 161 2.43 11.30 11.27
N ARG A 162 2.15 11.09 9.98
CA ARG A 162 1.66 12.17 9.10
C ARG A 162 0.35 12.77 9.58
N PHE A 163 -0.62 11.93 9.99
CA PHE A 163 -1.89 12.38 10.54
C PHE A 163 -1.68 13.24 11.79
N VAL A 164 -0.90 12.76 12.74
CA VAL A 164 -0.65 13.45 14.02
C VAL A 164 0.01 14.79 13.77
N ARG A 165 1.08 14.86 12.94
CA ARG A 165 1.76 16.13 12.63
C ARG A 165 0.91 17.10 11.82
N ALA A 166 -0.03 16.62 11.01
CA ALA A 166 -0.94 17.46 10.26
C ALA A 166 -2.03 18.09 11.15
N ASN A 167 -2.52 17.34 12.14
CA ASN A 167 -3.71 17.73 12.91
C ASN A 167 -3.40 18.26 14.31
N PHE A 168 -2.27 17.88 14.95
CA PHE A 168 -1.92 18.33 16.29
C PHE A 168 -0.80 19.36 16.24
N LYS A 169 -1.06 20.53 16.84
CA LYS A 169 -0.14 21.69 16.85
C LYS A 169 0.39 22.01 18.23
N GLN A 170 -0.34 21.62 19.27
CA GLN A 170 -0.03 21.91 20.67
C GLN A 170 0.45 20.69 21.44
N ALA A 171 -0.09 19.50 21.10
CA ALA A 171 0.27 18.25 21.76
C ALA A 171 1.75 17.90 21.55
N LYS A 172 2.34 17.28 22.55
CA LYS A 172 3.73 16.81 22.53
C LYS A 172 3.81 15.50 21.76
N ILE A 173 4.39 15.54 20.55
CA ILE A 173 4.53 14.37 19.67
C ILE A 173 5.86 13.70 19.96
N GLU A 174 5.82 12.45 20.39
CA GLU A 174 6.97 11.58 20.61
C GLU A 174 7.00 10.47 19.56
N VAL A 175 8.16 10.31 18.90
CA VAL A 175 8.36 9.24 17.91
C VAL A 175 9.01 8.06 18.61
N TYR A 176 8.35 6.91 18.57
CA TYR A 176 8.82 5.66 19.16
C TYR A 176 9.09 4.63 18.05
N PRO A 177 10.34 4.10 17.95
CA PRO A 177 10.75 3.34 16.76
C PRO A 177 10.16 1.93 16.66
N ASP A 178 9.72 1.35 17.79
CA ASP A 178 9.20 -0.03 17.82
C ASP A 178 7.66 -0.03 17.84
N ASN A 179 7.07 -0.31 16.69
CA ASN A 179 5.61 -0.33 16.52
C ASN A 179 4.92 -1.50 17.23
N VAL A 180 5.65 -2.54 17.63
CA VAL A 180 5.10 -3.69 18.36
C VAL A 180 4.89 -3.37 19.82
N THR A 181 5.84 -2.67 20.45
CA THR A 181 5.83 -2.35 21.88
C THR A 181 5.33 -0.93 22.19
N ILE A 182 4.96 -0.14 21.18
CA ILE A 182 4.51 1.25 21.33
C ILE A 182 3.28 1.37 22.26
N PHE A 183 2.37 0.43 22.22
CA PHE A 183 1.17 0.41 23.05
C PHE A 183 1.48 0.21 24.54
N ASP A 184 2.58 -0.46 24.86
CA ASP A 184 3.04 -0.66 26.23
C ASP A 184 3.52 0.65 26.87
N GLN A 185 3.95 1.63 26.06
CA GLN A 185 4.30 2.97 26.53
C GLN A 185 3.08 3.71 27.07
N ILE A 186 1.89 3.49 26.48
CA ILE A 186 0.62 4.08 26.96
C ILE A 186 0.23 3.45 28.30
N LEU A 187 0.28 2.12 28.39
CA LEU A 187 -0.01 1.39 29.64
C LEU A 187 0.95 1.80 30.77
N ALA A 188 2.22 1.99 30.44
CA ALA A 188 3.24 2.41 31.40
C ALA A 188 3.14 3.90 31.80
N GLY A 189 2.17 4.66 31.26
CA GLY A 189 1.99 6.09 31.53
C GLY A 189 3.09 6.97 30.96
N LYS A 190 3.93 6.46 30.05
CA LYS A 190 4.97 7.24 29.35
C LYS A 190 4.38 8.10 28.23
N ALA A 191 3.29 7.66 27.63
CA ALA A 191 2.46 8.42 26.70
C ALA A 191 1.00 8.38 27.14
N ASP A 192 0.18 9.28 26.61
CA ASP A 192 -1.24 9.33 26.93
C ASP A 192 -2.10 8.67 25.86
N ILE A 193 -1.69 8.78 24.59
CA ILE A 193 -2.47 8.41 23.44
C ILE A 193 -1.60 8.05 22.23
N MET A 194 -2.06 7.10 21.44
CA MET A 194 -1.67 6.90 20.05
C MET A 194 -2.89 7.06 19.15
N VAL A 195 -2.71 7.68 17.99
CA VAL A 195 -3.71 7.62 16.92
C VAL A 195 -3.21 6.65 15.86
N ALA A 196 -3.93 5.54 15.73
CA ALA A 196 -3.59 4.44 14.84
C ALA A 196 -4.77 4.08 13.92
N GLU A 197 -4.67 3.00 13.20
CA GLU A 197 -5.76 2.54 12.34
C GLU A 197 -6.87 1.89 13.18
N SER A 198 -8.15 2.09 12.80
CA SER A 198 -9.32 1.60 13.56
C SER A 198 -9.28 0.10 13.86
N ILE A 199 -8.83 -0.71 12.90
CA ILE A 199 -8.68 -2.15 13.12
C ILE A 199 -7.57 -2.46 14.13
N GLU A 200 -6.46 -1.72 14.07
CA GLU A 200 -5.34 -1.90 14.98
C GLU A 200 -5.75 -1.60 16.44
N VAL A 201 -6.42 -0.47 16.66
CA VAL A 201 -6.84 -0.10 18.02
C VAL A 201 -7.85 -1.09 18.59
N LYS A 202 -8.74 -1.69 17.77
CA LYS A 202 -9.65 -2.75 18.18
C LYS A 202 -8.91 -4.04 18.56
N VAL A 203 -7.90 -4.42 17.80
CA VAL A 203 -7.06 -5.61 18.09
C VAL A 203 -6.24 -5.38 19.35
N GLN A 204 -5.65 -4.19 19.52
CA GLN A 204 -4.85 -3.87 20.70
C GLN A 204 -5.71 -3.76 21.99
N GLU A 205 -6.93 -3.23 21.91
CA GLU A 205 -7.89 -3.21 23.02
C GLU A 205 -8.19 -4.63 23.52
N LYS A 206 -8.40 -5.59 22.60
CA LYS A 206 -8.63 -7.00 22.96
C LYS A 206 -7.38 -7.66 23.54
N ALA A 207 -6.21 -7.37 22.96
CA ALA A 207 -4.96 -8.04 23.30
C ALA A 207 -4.31 -7.50 24.58
N LYS A 208 -4.56 -6.24 24.95
CA LYS A 208 -3.88 -5.53 26.03
C LYS A 208 -4.90 -4.97 27.04
N PRO A 209 -5.28 -5.70 28.09
CA PRO A 209 -6.15 -5.21 29.14
C PRO A 209 -5.65 -3.86 29.70
N GLY A 210 -6.58 -2.91 29.84
CA GLY A 210 -6.27 -1.55 30.28
C GLY A 210 -6.14 -0.52 29.15
N LEU A 211 -6.02 -0.94 27.88
CA LEU A 211 -6.19 -0.08 26.71
C LEU A 211 -7.63 -0.09 26.22
N CYS A 212 -8.10 1.06 25.80
CA CYS A 212 -9.42 1.27 25.20
C CYS A 212 -9.33 2.07 23.90
N ALA A 213 -9.94 1.54 22.85
CA ALA A 213 -10.16 2.23 21.60
C ALA A 213 -11.21 3.33 21.78
N VAL A 214 -10.97 4.50 21.17
CA VAL A 214 -11.90 5.63 21.22
C VAL A 214 -12.60 5.74 19.87
N ASN A 215 -13.91 5.52 19.83
CA ASN A 215 -14.77 5.64 18.65
C ASN A 215 -14.19 5.00 17.39
N PRO A 216 -13.73 3.73 17.43
CA PRO A 216 -13.06 3.13 16.27
C PRO A 216 -14.01 2.88 15.08
N ASP A 217 -15.32 2.93 15.26
CA ASP A 217 -16.34 2.83 14.22
C ASP A 217 -16.68 4.19 13.60
N GLU A 218 -16.33 5.28 14.28
CA GLU A 218 -16.46 6.66 13.83
C GLU A 218 -15.08 7.36 13.90
N PRO A 219 -14.11 6.96 13.04
CA PRO A 219 -12.74 7.41 13.17
C PRO A 219 -12.59 8.91 12.89
N LEU A 220 -11.55 9.52 13.48
CA LEU A 220 -11.19 10.92 13.26
C LEU A 220 -10.90 11.26 11.79
N GLN A 221 -10.52 10.27 11.02
CA GLN A 221 -10.30 10.38 9.58
C GLN A 221 -10.67 9.05 8.92
N TYR A 222 -11.48 9.11 7.85
CA TYR A 222 -11.74 7.97 6.97
C TYR A 222 -10.46 7.53 6.26
N GLY A 223 -10.33 6.23 6.04
CA GLY A 223 -9.25 5.62 5.30
C GLY A 223 -9.63 4.29 4.67
N GLU A 224 -8.77 3.81 3.80
CA GLU A 224 -8.87 2.51 3.14
C GLU A 224 -7.52 1.84 3.10
N MET A 225 -7.51 0.52 3.02
CA MET A 225 -6.30 -0.28 2.82
C MET A 225 -6.30 -0.94 1.45
N GLY A 226 -5.12 -0.98 0.82
CA GLY A 226 -4.88 -1.60 -0.47
C GLY A 226 -3.45 -2.06 -0.61
N TYR A 227 -3.17 -2.90 -1.59
CA TYR A 227 -1.81 -3.36 -1.89
C TYR A 227 -1.12 -2.38 -2.84
N MET A 228 0.13 -2.02 -2.54
CA MET A 228 0.92 -1.17 -3.43
C MET A 228 1.46 -2.00 -4.59
N LEU A 229 1.36 -1.42 -5.79
CA LEU A 229 1.79 -2.02 -7.05
C LEU A 229 2.65 -1.01 -7.82
N PRO A 230 3.58 -1.45 -8.65
CA PRO A 230 4.37 -0.56 -9.47
C PRO A 230 3.51 0.30 -10.38
N ARG A 231 3.88 1.58 -10.49
CA ARG A 231 3.19 2.51 -11.37
C ARG A 231 3.43 2.13 -12.83
N GLY A 232 2.36 2.18 -13.64
CA GLY A 232 2.44 1.94 -15.09
C GLY A 232 2.11 0.52 -15.52
N ASP A 233 2.10 -0.45 -14.61
CA ASP A 233 1.72 -1.85 -14.94
C ASP A 233 0.24 -2.09 -14.66
N ALA A 234 -0.60 -1.69 -15.61
CA ALA A 234 -2.05 -1.90 -15.53
C ALA A 234 -2.44 -3.39 -15.64
N THR A 235 -1.64 -4.19 -16.34
CA THR A 235 -1.89 -5.64 -16.52
C THR A 235 -1.73 -6.38 -15.21
N PHE A 236 -0.63 -6.16 -14.49
CA PHE A 236 -0.43 -6.78 -13.19
C PHE A 236 -1.44 -6.27 -12.16
N LYS A 237 -1.74 -4.96 -12.18
CA LYS A 237 -2.81 -4.40 -11.32
C LYS A 237 -4.15 -5.07 -11.58
N ALA A 238 -4.57 -5.24 -12.83
CA ALA A 238 -5.83 -5.88 -13.17
C ALA A 238 -5.90 -7.33 -12.68
N PHE A 239 -4.80 -8.08 -12.76
CA PHE A 239 -4.71 -9.42 -12.19
C PHE A 239 -4.89 -9.42 -10.67
N VAL A 240 -4.18 -8.54 -9.95
CA VAL A 240 -4.28 -8.43 -8.49
C VAL A 240 -5.69 -8.02 -8.07
N ASP A 241 -6.31 -7.08 -8.77
CA ASP A 241 -7.70 -6.65 -8.50
C ASP A 241 -8.70 -7.80 -8.71
N GLN A 242 -8.54 -8.58 -9.79
CA GLN A 242 -9.41 -9.72 -10.06
C GLN A 242 -9.22 -10.85 -9.03
N TRP A 243 -7.96 -11.17 -8.67
CA TRP A 243 -7.69 -12.12 -7.59
C TRP A 243 -8.35 -11.68 -6.27
N LEU A 244 -8.17 -10.41 -5.89
CA LEU A 244 -8.73 -9.88 -4.64
C LEU A 244 -10.26 -9.92 -4.65
N HIS A 245 -10.88 -9.60 -5.79
CA HIS A 245 -12.33 -9.73 -5.97
C HIS A 245 -12.79 -11.17 -5.74
N LEU A 246 -12.12 -12.15 -6.35
CA LEU A 246 -12.45 -13.56 -6.17
C LEU A 246 -12.21 -14.03 -4.73
N ALA A 247 -11.11 -13.64 -4.09
CA ALA A 247 -10.85 -13.98 -2.69
C ALA A 247 -11.97 -13.46 -1.75
N LYS A 248 -12.50 -12.27 -2.02
CA LYS A 248 -13.65 -11.73 -1.29
C LYS A 248 -14.95 -12.48 -1.61
N ALA A 249 -15.25 -12.69 -2.88
CA ALA A 249 -16.50 -13.30 -3.34
C ALA A 249 -16.64 -14.77 -2.92
N THR A 250 -15.54 -15.51 -2.86
CA THR A 250 -15.51 -16.92 -2.44
C THR A 250 -15.42 -17.12 -0.92
N GLY A 251 -15.27 -16.04 -0.16
CA GLY A 251 -15.12 -16.09 1.29
C GLY A 251 -13.70 -16.42 1.80
N GLU A 252 -12.72 -16.58 0.92
CA GLU A 252 -11.33 -16.83 1.30
C GLU A 252 -10.77 -15.67 2.14
N PHE A 253 -11.02 -14.44 1.70
CA PHE A 253 -10.63 -13.25 2.44
C PHE A 253 -11.22 -13.24 3.86
N ALA A 254 -12.52 -13.49 4.01
CA ALA A 254 -13.20 -13.50 5.31
C ALA A 254 -12.64 -14.60 6.22
N LYS A 255 -12.38 -15.79 5.68
CA LYS A 255 -11.79 -16.90 6.42
C LYS A 255 -10.40 -16.55 6.96
N ILE A 256 -9.55 -15.93 6.15
CA ILE A 256 -8.21 -15.50 6.58
C ILE A 256 -8.32 -14.38 7.62
N TYR A 257 -9.12 -13.35 7.35
CA TYR A 257 -9.34 -12.22 8.25
C TYR A 257 -9.78 -12.67 9.65
N ASP A 258 -10.74 -13.58 9.72
CA ASP A 258 -11.29 -14.09 10.97
C ASP A 258 -10.29 -14.84 11.84
N GLN A 259 -9.22 -15.41 11.27
CA GLN A 259 -8.17 -16.09 12.02
C GLN A 259 -7.34 -15.14 12.90
N PHE A 260 -7.28 -13.86 12.54
CA PHE A 260 -6.41 -12.88 13.20
C PHE A 260 -7.17 -11.79 13.96
N VAL A 261 -8.48 -11.64 13.76
CA VAL A 261 -9.27 -10.52 14.31
C VAL A 261 -10.32 -10.97 15.33
N ARG A 262 -10.74 -12.23 15.29
CA ARG A 262 -11.72 -12.80 16.26
C ARG A 262 -11.20 -13.06 17.65
#